data_dd26861532ee9c551ee69f50784fe9a8
#
_entry.id   dd26861532ee9c551ee69f50784fe9a8
#
_cell.length_a   1.000
_cell.length_b   1.000
_cell.length_c   1.000
_cell.angle_alpha   90.00
_cell.angle_beta   90.00
_cell.angle_gamma   90.00
#
_symmetry.space_group_name_H-M   'P 1'
#
loop_
_entity.id
_entity.type
_entity.pdbx_description
1 polymer ?
#
loop_
_entity_poly.entity_id
_entity_poly.type
_entity_poly.pdbx_seq_one_letter_code
_entity_poly.pdbx_strand_id
1 'polypeptide(L)'
;EVDIRGEIRSHRPFGNIAPRPCIFEHVYFSRPDSIFNNRSVYESRKNIGIELAKEMPCEADLVVPVPDSGVPAAIGFSQESGIPFGLGIIRSHYVGRTFIQPGDSARHSSVKRKHNANRLLVEGKRIVLIDDSIVRGTTSLQIVQMMREAGAKEVHFRVASPPTGYGCYYG
;
A
#
# COMPACT_ATOMS: atom_id res chain seq x y z
N GLU A 1 -18.91 -15.78 24.25
CA GLU A 1 -20.16 -16.52 23.99
C GLU A 1 -21.34 -15.61 24.28
N VAL A 2 -22.37 -15.73 23.49
CA VAL A 2 -23.66 -15.02 23.70
C VAL A 2 -24.72 -16.09 23.83
N ASP A 3 -25.45 -16.06 24.96
CA ASP A 3 -26.54 -17.01 25.17
C ASP A 3 -27.85 -16.56 24.46
N ILE A 4 -28.87 -17.42 24.50
CA ILE A 4 -30.17 -17.15 23.84
C ILE A 4 -30.93 -15.93 24.42
N ARG A 5 -30.52 -15.43 25.59
CA ARG A 5 -31.06 -14.23 26.25
C ARG A 5 -30.24 -12.98 25.92
N GLY A 6 -29.14 -13.11 25.13
CA GLY A 6 -28.26 -12.02 24.80
C GLY A 6 -27.21 -11.71 25.88
N GLU A 7 -27.05 -12.56 26.91
CA GLU A 7 -26.01 -12.38 27.90
C GLU A 7 -24.64 -12.69 27.31
N ILE A 8 -23.68 -11.78 27.50
CA ILE A 8 -22.32 -11.91 27.00
C ILE A 8 -21.44 -12.49 28.11
N ARG A 9 -20.82 -13.65 27.85
CA ARG A 9 -19.79 -14.25 28.70
C ARG A 9 -18.44 -14.15 28.05
N SER A 10 -17.51 -13.48 28.71
CA SER A 10 -16.13 -13.35 28.27
C SER A 10 -15.25 -14.42 28.94
N HIS A 11 -14.52 -15.19 28.13
CA HIS A 11 -13.54 -16.16 28.60
C HIS A 11 -12.12 -15.62 28.30
N ARG A 12 -11.25 -15.68 29.30
CA ARG A 12 -9.82 -15.29 29.17
C ARG A 12 -8.93 -16.51 29.51
N PRO A 13 -8.83 -17.50 28.60
CA PRO A 13 -8.18 -18.76 28.91
C PRO A 13 -6.67 -18.65 29.14
N PHE A 14 -6.05 -17.55 28.64
CA PHE A 14 -4.60 -17.35 28.74
C PHE A 14 -4.18 -16.33 29.82
N GLY A 15 -5.09 -15.89 30.68
CA GLY A 15 -4.81 -14.90 31.72
C GLY A 15 -4.47 -13.51 31.18
N ASN A 16 -3.66 -12.75 31.91
CA ASN A 16 -3.23 -11.41 31.51
C ASN A 16 -1.93 -11.47 30.70
N ILE A 17 -2.04 -11.79 29.42
CA ILE A 17 -0.91 -11.75 28.47
C ILE A 17 -0.87 -10.38 27.82
N ALA A 18 0.32 -9.74 27.80
CA ALA A 18 0.52 -8.50 27.08
C ALA A 18 0.27 -8.71 25.58
N PRO A 19 -0.61 -7.94 24.94
CA PRO A 19 -0.88 -8.07 23.53
C PRO A 19 0.38 -7.76 22.70
N ARG A 20 0.62 -8.56 21.67
CA ARG A 20 1.70 -8.33 20.68
C ARG A 20 1.07 -8.12 19.32
N PRO A 21 0.63 -6.90 19.01
CA PRO A 21 -0.04 -6.59 17.77
C PRO A 21 0.89 -6.76 16.58
N CYS A 22 0.33 -7.20 15.43
CA CYS A 22 1.07 -7.32 14.20
C CYS A 22 1.37 -5.94 13.62
N ILE A 23 2.63 -5.66 13.26
CA ILE A 23 3.02 -4.40 12.62
C ILE A 23 2.33 -4.19 11.26
N PHE A 24 1.95 -5.28 10.58
CA PHE A 24 1.32 -5.22 9.28
C PHE A 24 -0.09 -4.60 9.32
N GLU A 25 -0.70 -4.51 10.49
CA GLU A 25 -1.92 -3.72 10.70
C GLU A 25 -1.68 -2.23 10.38
N HIS A 26 -0.54 -1.68 10.78
CA HIS A 26 -0.15 -0.32 10.42
C HIS A 26 0.25 -0.17 8.96
N VAL A 27 0.84 -1.21 8.36
CA VAL A 27 1.33 -1.16 6.97
C VAL A 27 0.18 -1.29 5.97
N TYR A 28 -0.70 -2.30 6.14
CA TYR A 28 -1.65 -2.67 5.09
C TYR A 28 -3.05 -3.05 5.58
N PHE A 29 -3.20 -3.95 6.59
CA PHE A 29 -4.48 -4.60 6.89
C PHE A 29 -5.55 -3.66 7.46
N SER A 30 -5.19 -2.82 8.43
CA SER A 30 -6.16 -1.91 9.04
C SER A 30 -6.62 -0.83 8.08
N ARG A 31 -7.86 -0.39 8.24
CA ARG A 31 -8.36 0.78 7.51
C ARG A 31 -7.56 2.03 7.91
N PRO A 32 -7.30 2.95 6.97
CA PRO A 32 -6.52 4.16 7.28
C PRO A 32 -7.13 5.02 8.39
N ASP A 33 -8.45 5.05 8.51
CA ASP A 33 -9.20 5.81 9.53
C ASP A 33 -9.25 5.14 10.90
N SER A 34 -8.62 3.96 11.06
CA SER A 34 -8.58 3.22 12.31
C SER A 34 -7.54 3.76 13.28
N ILE A 35 -7.82 3.57 14.56
CA ILE A 35 -6.84 3.69 15.65
C ILE A 35 -6.46 2.28 16.07
N PHE A 36 -5.19 1.92 15.91
CA PHE A 36 -4.67 0.62 16.30
C PHE A 36 -3.52 0.80 17.29
N ASN A 37 -3.62 0.14 18.45
CA ASN A 37 -2.66 0.27 19.53
C ASN A 37 -2.38 1.74 19.93
N ASN A 38 -3.45 2.54 20.10
CA ASN A 38 -3.44 3.98 20.41
C ASN A 38 -2.71 4.87 19.39
N ARG A 39 -2.55 4.40 18.16
CA ARG A 39 -1.94 5.15 17.05
C ARG A 39 -2.86 5.19 15.84
N SER A 40 -2.97 6.35 15.22
CA SER A 40 -3.64 6.48 13.92
C SER A 40 -2.89 5.68 12.87
N VAL A 41 -3.60 4.81 12.15
CA VAL A 41 -3.04 4.03 11.04
C VAL A 41 -2.61 4.96 9.90
N TYR A 42 -3.43 5.98 9.59
CA TYR A 42 -3.09 6.97 8.58
C TYR A 42 -1.80 7.72 8.89
N GLU A 43 -1.68 8.27 10.12
CA GLU A 43 -0.47 9.00 10.52
C GLU A 43 0.76 8.08 10.57
N SER A 44 0.59 6.82 10.98
CA SER A 44 1.67 5.85 10.95
C SER A 44 2.20 5.62 9.53
N ARG A 45 1.31 5.40 8.55
CA ARG A 45 1.69 5.22 7.13
C ARG A 45 2.30 6.48 6.55
N LYS A 46 1.77 7.66 6.88
CA LYS A 46 2.33 8.93 6.44
C LYS A 46 3.74 9.14 6.98
N ASN A 47 3.98 8.86 8.26
CA ASN A 47 5.30 8.95 8.89
C ASN A 47 6.30 7.96 8.28
N ILE A 48 5.87 6.74 7.91
CA ILE A 48 6.70 5.80 7.15
C ILE A 48 7.15 6.44 5.83
N GLY A 49 6.27 7.13 5.12
CA GLY A 49 6.61 7.85 3.90
C GLY A 49 7.64 8.98 4.10
N ILE A 50 7.54 9.70 5.22
CA ILE A 50 8.52 10.74 5.61
C ILE A 50 9.90 10.09 5.82
N GLU A 51 9.97 9.02 6.61
CA GLU A 51 11.25 8.33 6.85
C GLU A 51 11.83 7.73 5.56
N LEU A 52 10.99 7.17 4.68
CA LEU A 52 11.41 6.64 3.40
C LEU A 52 12.06 7.72 2.49
N ALA A 53 11.57 8.95 2.54
CA ALA A 53 12.17 10.08 1.80
C ALA A 53 13.54 10.47 2.35
N LYS A 54 13.75 10.39 3.67
CA LYS A 54 15.04 10.66 4.32
C LYS A 54 16.06 9.56 4.04
N GLU A 55 15.64 8.30 4.11
CA GLU A 55 16.53 7.14 3.90
C GLU A 55 17.02 7.05 2.45
N MET A 56 16.14 7.34 1.48
CA MET A 56 16.42 7.15 0.05
C MET A 56 15.99 8.35 -0.78
N PRO A 57 16.65 9.51 -0.61
CA PRO A 57 16.36 10.68 -1.43
C PRO A 57 16.64 10.41 -2.91
N CYS A 58 15.88 11.05 -3.78
CA CYS A 58 16.07 10.94 -5.22
C CYS A 58 15.61 12.22 -5.92
N GLU A 59 16.17 12.46 -7.09
CA GLU A 59 15.69 13.51 -7.98
C GLU A 59 14.53 12.99 -8.84
N ALA A 60 13.36 13.56 -8.66
CA ALA A 60 12.18 13.22 -9.43
C ALA A 60 11.25 14.42 -9.58
N ASP A 61 10.31 14.31 -10.52
CA ASP A 61 9.41 15.39 -10.88
C ASP A 61 8.00 15.17 -10.29
N LEU A 62 7.70 13.95 -9.84
CA LEU A 62 6.37 13.59 -9.32
C LEU A 62 6.44 12.37 -8.38
N VAL A 63 5.74 12.47 -7.24
CA VAL A 63 5.45 11.32 -6.36
C VAL A 63 4.08 10.76 -6.72
N VAL A 64 4.02 9.48 -7.02
CA VAL A 64 2.81 8.77 -7.45
C VAL A 64 2.52 7.61 -6.50
N PRO A 65 1.35 7.57 -5.85
CA PRO A 65 0.97 6.43 -5.04
C PRO A 65 0.50 5.25 -5.88
N VAL A 66 0.76 4.03 -5.41
CA VAL A 66 -0.01 2.87 -5.84
C VAL A 66 -1.31 2.86 -5.02
N PRO A 67 -2.47 3.08 -5.67
CA PRO A 67 -3.72 3.24 -4.94
C PRO A 67 -4.28 1.89 -4.45
N ASP A 68 -4.97 1.83 -3.32
CA ASP A 68 -5.28 2.95 -2.39
C ASP A 68 -4.29 2.99 -1.21
N SER A 69 -3.59 1.90 -0.95
CA SER A 69 -2.78 1.65 0.25
C SER A 69 -1.49 2.48 0.31
N GLY A 70 -0.88 2.78 -0.83
CA GLY A 70 0.32 3.63 -0.90
C GLY A 70 0.07 5.13 -0.72
N VAL A 71 -1.21 5.58 -0.71
CA VAL A 71 -1.54 7.03 -0.70
C VAL A 71 -0.98 7.77 0.52
N PRO A 72 -1.19 7.32 1.78
CA PRO A 72 -0.68 8.04 2.93
C PRO A 72 0.86 8.15 2.94
N ALA A 73 1.55 7.07 2.60
CA ALA A 73 3.02 7.06 2.51
C ALA A 73 3.52 8.00 1.40
N ALA A 74 2.87 8.03 0.25
CA ALA A 74 3.23 8.95 -0.84
C ALA A 74 3.03 10.42 -0.44
N ILE A 75 1.99 10.74 0.34
CA ILE A 75 1.78 12.08 0.89
C ILE A 75 2.94 12.45 1.82
N GLY A 76 3.32 11.55 2.74
CA GLY A 76 4.45 11.76 3.65
C GLY A 76 5.76 11.94 2.90
N PHE A 77 6.03 11.11 1.91
CA PHE A 77 7.21 11.22 1.04
C PHE A 77 7.27 12.56 0.31
N SER A 78 6.15 12.99 -0.28
CA SER A 78 6.06 14.26 -1.00
C SER A 78 6.31 15.46 -0.08
N GLN A 79 5.76 15.44 1.14
CA GLN A 79 5.93 16.52 2.11
C GLN A 79 7.39 16.67 2.57
N GLU A 80 8.09 15.55 2.78
CA GLU A 80 9.48 15.56 3.25
C GLU A 80 10.45 15.87 2.11
N SER A 81 10.26 15.28 0.93
CA SER A 81 11.15 15.46 -0.21
C SER A 81 10.95 16.78 -0.96
N GLY A 82 9.80 17.44 -0.79
CA GLY A 82 9.40 18.61 -1.59
C GLY A 82 8.97 18.27 -3.02
N ILE A 83 9.00 17.00 -3.43
CA ILE A 83 8.57 16.58 -4.77
C ILE A 83 7.04 16.58 -4.83
N PRO A 84 6.41 17.20 -5.85
CA PRO A 84 4.95 17.28 -5.96
C PRO A 84 4.27 15.91 -5.96
N PHE A 85 3.15 15.81 -5.22
CA PHE A 85 2.27 14.64 -5.23
C PHE A 85 1.29 14.69 -6.41
N GLY A 86 1.01 13.54 -7.04
CA GLY A 86 -0.03 13.45 -8.06
C GLY A 86 -0.56 12.04 -8.26
N LEU A 87 -1.83 11.94 -8.64
CA LEU A 87 -2.49 10.68 -8.93
C LEU A 87 -2.14 10.20 -10.35
N GLY A 88 -0.88 9.79 -10.52
CA GLY A 88 -0.38 9.22 -11.78
C GLY A 88 -0.96 7.84 -12.08
N ILE A 89 -1.53 7.17 -11.08
CA ILE A 89 -2.28 5.92 -11.22
C ILE A 89 -3.70 6.14 -10.71
N ILE A 90 -4.68 5.75 -11.53
CA ILE A 90 -6.10 5.79 -11.18
C ILE A 90 -6.62 4.37 -11.05
N ARG A 91 -7.27 4.07 -9.92
CA ARG A 91 -7.95 2.80 -9.73
C ARG A 91 -9.33 2.84 -10.38
N SER A 92 -9.65 1.80 -11.16
CA SER A 92 -11.00 1.63 -11.69
C SER A 92 -11.94 1.11 -10.61
N HIS A 93 -12.94 1.91 -10.24
CA HIS A 93 -13.99 1.52 -9.28
C HIS A 93 -15.03 0.55 -9.88
N TYR A 94 -15.06 0.42 -11.21
CA TYR A 94 -16.02 -0.42 -11.93
C TYR A 94 -15.60 -1.89 -12.02
N VAL A 95 -14.36 -2.21 -11.64
CA VAL A 95 -13.87 -3.60 -11.63
C VAL A 95 -13.91 -4.12 -10.21
N GLY A 96 -14.86 -5.02 -9.92
CA GLY A 96 -15.01 -5.65 -8.62
C GLY A 96 -13.78 -6.48 -8.20
N ARG A 97 -13.75 -6.94 -6.93
CA ARG A 97 -12.68 -7.81 -6.41
C ARG A 97 -12.66 -9.13 -7.17
N THR A 98 -11.76 -9.26 -8.13
CA THR A 98 -11.55 -10.47 -8.94
C THR A 98 -10.58 -11.46 -8.29
N PHE A 99 -10.66 -11.65 -6.96
CA PHE A 99 -9.80 -12.60 -6.24
C PHE A 99 -10.17 -14.07 -6.46
N ILE A 100 -11.23 -14.39 -7.20
CA ILE A 100 -11.81 -15.74 -7.33
C ILE A 100 -11.76 -16.22 -8.80
N GLN A 101 -10.73 -15.90 -9.57
CA GLN A 101 -10.54 -16.55 -10.87
C GLN A 101 -9.33 -17.47 -10.85
N PRO A 102 -9.50 -18.79 -11.11
CA PRO A 102 -8.40 -19.72 -11.28
C PRO A 102 -7.72 -19.48 -12.63
N GLY A 103 -6.39 -19.27 -12.60
CA GLY A 103 -5.56 -19.18 -13.80
C GLY A 103 -4.64 -17.95 -13.83
N ASP A 104 -3.35 -18.17 -14.18
CA ASP A 104 -2.34 -17.11 -14.19
C ASP A 104 -2.57 -16.07 -15.30
N SER A 105 -3.11 -16.46 -16.45
CA SER A 105 -3.46 -15.55 -17.55
C SER A 105 -4.57 -14.56 -17.16
N ALA A 106 -5.52 -14.98 -16.32
CA ALA A 106 -6.58 -14.12 -15.80
C ALA A 106 -6.05 -13.08 -14.79
N ARG A 107 -4.98 -13.38 -14.05
CA ARG A 107 -4.34 -12.45 -13.11
C ARG A 107 -3.59 -11.32 -13.81
N HIS A 108 -2.88 -11.61 -14.91
CA HIS A 108 -2.19 -10.59 -15.72
C HIS A 108 -3.16 -9.56 -16.33
N SER A 109 -4.32 -10.01 -16.81
CA SER A 109 -5.36 -9.12 -17.33
C SER A 109 -6.13 -8.36 -16.23
N SER A 110 -6.09 -8.83 -14.97
CA SER A 110 -6.82 -8.22 -13.85
C SER A 110 -6.14 -6.96 -13.31
N VAL A 111 -4.80 -6.89 -13.31
CA VAL A 111 -4.07 -5.69 -12.88
C VAL A 111 -4.26 -4.56 -13.89
N LYS A 112 -4.16 -4.85 -15.19
CA LYS A 112 -4.45 -3.88 -16.27
C LYS A 112 -5.88 -3.32 -16.23
N ARG A 113 -6.85 -4.07 -15.68
CA ARG A 113 -8.23 -3.60 -15.53
C ARG A 113 -8.47 -2.79 -14.25
N LYS A 114 -7.63 -2.98 -13.23
CA LYS A 114 -7.78 -2.29 -11.94
C LYS A 114 -7.07 -0.95 -11.87
N HIS A 115 -5.95 -0.81 -12.58
CA HIS A 115 -5.09 0.36 -12.52
C HIS A 115 -4.87 0.92 -13.92
N ASN A 116 -5.02 2.22 -14.08
CA ASN A 116 -4.75 2.93 -15.31
C ASN A 116 -3.78 4.08 -15.04
N ALA A 117 -2.75 4.21 -15.89
CA ALA A 117 -1.84 5.34 -15.81
C ALA A 117 -2.52 6.62 -16.33
N ASN A 118 -2.37 7.70 -15.57
CA ASN A 118 -2.74 9.05 -16.03
C ASN A 118 -1.60 9.59 -16.91
N ARG A 119 -1.65 9.25 -18.19
CA ARG A 119 -0.59 9.55 -19.17
C ARG A 119 -0.21 11.03 -19.18
N LEU A 120 -1.19 11.94 -19.22
CA LEU A 120 -0.94 13.38 -19.26
C LEU A 120 -0.15 13.88 -18.05
N LEU A 121 -0.26 13.19 -16.91
CA LEU A 121 0.44 13.56 -15.70
C LEU A 121 1.87 12.98 -15.62
N VAL A 122 2.13 11.82 -16.23
CA VAL A 122 3.39 11.08 -16.05
C VAL A 122 4.32 11.14 -17.27
N GLU A 123 3.81 11.44 -18.47
CA GLU A 123 4.60 11.46 -19.70
C GLU A 123 5.78 12.43 -19.60
N GLY A 124 6.97 11.95 -19.94
CA GLY A 124 8.22 12.70 -19.91
C GLY A 124 8.81 12.99 -18.52
N LYS A 125 8.15 12.55 -17.44
CA LYS A 125 8.58 12.82 -16.06
C LYS A 125 9.38 11.67 -15.46
N ARG A 126 10.28 12.02 -14.54
CA ARG A 126 10.88 11.11 -13.56
C ARG A 126 9.89 10.97 -12.41
N ILE A 127 9.44 9.75 -12.12
CA ILE A 127 8.42 9.51 -11.09
C ILE A 127 8.93 8.63 -9.97
N VAL A 128 8.47 8.90 -8.75
CA VAL A 128 8.63 8.03 -7.59
C VAL A 128 7.31 7.33 -7.34
N LEU A 129 7.27 6.02 -7.55
CA LEU A 129 6.14 5.18 -7.20
C LEU A 129 6.28 4.73 -5.75
N ILE A 130 5.24 4.98 -4.94
CA ILE A 130 5.18 4.57 -3.54
C ILE A 130 4.11 3.51 -3.38
N ASP A 131 4.54 2.31 -2.94
CA ASP A 131 3.64 1.21 -2.58
C ASP A 131 3.80 0.86 -1.09
N ASP A 132 2.82 0.18 -0.51
CA ASP A 132 2.88 -0.23 0.90
C ASP A 132 3.84 -1.40 1.13
N SER A 133 3.78 -2.43 0.29
CA SER A 133 4.53 -3.68 0.46
C SER A 133 4.68 -4.45 -0.85
N ILE A 134 5.68 -5.30 -0.92
CA ILE A 134 5.87 -6.29 -1.99
C ILE A 134 5.78 -7.69 -1.41
N VAL A 135 4.85 -8.50 -1.92
CA VAL A 135 4.72 -9.92 -1.53
C VAL A 135 5.36 -10.83 -2.56
N ARG A 136 4.93 -10.77 -3.83
CA ARG A 136 5.42 -11.63 -4.92
C ARG A 136 6.13 -10.87 -6.05
N GLY A 137 6.09 -9.55 -6.05
CA GLY A 137 6.71 -8.70 -7.06
C GLY A 137 5.99 -8.62 -8.42
N THR A 138 5.06 -9.53 -8.72
CA THR A 138 4.36 -9.55 -10.01
C THR A 138 3.58 -8.26 -10.28
N THR A 139 2.85 -7.78 -9.28
CA THR A 139 2.06 -6.54 -9.36
C THR A 139 2.97 -5.33 -9.56
N SER A 140 4.06 -5.25 -8.81
CA SER A 140 5.01 -4.14 -8.89
C SER A 140 5.66 -4.04 -10.27
N LEU A 141 6.06 -5.18 -10.86
CA LEU A 141 6.58 -5.24 -12.22
C LEU A 141 5.58 -4.70 -13.24
N GLN A 142 4.32 -5.12 -13.15
CA GLN A 142 3.26 -4.69 -14.07
C GLN A 142 2.97 -3.18 -13.94
N ILE A 143 2.99 -2.65 -12.72
CA ILE A 143 2.79 -1.22 -12.46
C ILE A 143 3.96 -0.42 -13.06
N VAL A 144 5.20 -0.82 -12.83
CA VAL A 144 6.38 -0.16 -13.40
C VAL A 144 6.33 -0.18 -14.93
N GLN A 145 5.98 -1.33 -15.53
CA GLN A 145 5.83 -1.43 -16.98
C GLN A 145 4.72 -0.51 -17.50
N MET A 146 3.56 -0.49 -16.85
CA MET A 146 2.45 0.39 -17.21
C MET A 146 2.86 1.87 -17.21
N MET A 147 3.64 2.30 -16.22
CA MET A 147 4.12 3.69 -16.13
C MET A 147 5.13 4.01 -17.25
N ARG A 148 6.01 3.07 -17.60
CA ARG A 148 6.92 3.23 -18.74
C ARG A 148 6.16 3.29 -20.07
N GLU A 149 5.17 2.42 -20.26
CA GLU A 149 4.27 2.44 -21.44
C GLU A 149 3.48 3.75 -21.54
N ALA A 150 3.16 4.38 -20.41
CA ALA A 150 2.54 5.70 -20.35
C ALA A 150 3.50 6.87 -20.61
N GLY A 151 4.79 6.59 -20.86
CA GLY A 151 5.79 7.59 -21.25
C GLY A 151 6.57 8.19 -20.08
N ALA A 152 6.57 7.59 -18.88
CA ALA A 152 7.45 8.02 -17.80
C ALA A 152 8.92 7.87 -18.23
N LYS A 153 9.72 8.93 -18.01
CA LYS A 153 11.15 8.98 -18.35
C LYS A 153 11.97 8.07 -17.44
N GLU A 154 11.69 8.12 -16.14
CA GLU A 154 12.30 7.29 -15.11
C GLU A 154 11.24 6.85 -14.11
N VAL A 155 11.41 5.66 -13.53
CA VAL A 155 10.53 5.13 -12.50
C VAL A 155 11.37 4.63 -11.34
N HIS A 156 11.31 5.35 -10.22
CA HIS A 156 11.89 4.98 -8.93
C HIS A 156 10.81 4.29 -8.11
N PHE A 157 10.96 3.01 -7.81
CA PHE A 157 9.99 2.28 -7.00
C PHE A 157 10.45 2.26 -5.53
N ARG A 158 9.58 2.66 -4.61
CA ARG A 158 9.81 2.70 -3.18
C ARG A 158 8.73 1.93 -2.45
N VAL A 159 9.12 1.19 -1.44
CA VAL A 159 8.22 0.33 -0.64
C VAL A 159 8.25 0.83 0.79
N ALA A 160 7.07 1.13 1.32
CA ALA A 160 6.92 1.68 2.67
C ALA A 160 7.24 0.65 3.76
N SER A 161 6.93 -0.64 3.53
CA SER A 161 7.28 -1.66 4.51
C SER A 161 8.76 -2.04 4.48
N PRO A 162 9.36 -2.35 5.64
CA PRO A 162 10.68 -2.94 5.68
C PRO A 162 10.67 -4.37 5.10
N PRO A 163 11.85 -4.92 4.73
CA PRO A 163 11.96 -6.30 4.31
C PRO A 163 11.47 -7.27 5.39
N THR A 164 10.68 -8.28 4.99
CA THR A 164 10.20 -9.33 5.89
C THR A 164 11.31 -10.36 6.09
N GLY A 165 11.81 -10.49 7.32
CA GLY A 165 12.88 -11.44 7.64
C GLY A 165 12.42 -12.89 7.81
N TYR A 166 11.16 -13.09 8.27
CA TYR A 166 10.61 -14.41 8.56
C TYR A 166 9.14 -14.48 8.14
N GLY A 167 8.71 -15.69 7.75
CA GLY A 167 7.30 -15.95 7.45
C GLY A 167 6.40 -15.83 8.68
N CYS A 168 5.14 -15.47 8.43
CA CYS A 168 4.11 -15.41 9.47
C CYS A 168 3.33 -16.72 9.53
N TYR A 169 3.04 -17.23 10.75
CA TYR A 169 2.22 -18.43 10.94
C TYR A 169 0.73 -18.21 10.60
N TYR A 170 0.28 -16.97 10.54
CA TYR A 170 -1.14 -16.61 10.37
C TYR A 170 -1.48 -16.06 8.98
N GLY A 171 -0.53 -15.99 8.05
CA GLY A 171 -0.80 -15.48 6.70
C GLY A 171 0.41 -15.25 5.82
#